data_ff785e55f167a45ca4d4802596b4e1cc
#
_entry.id   ff785e55f167a45ca4d4802596b4e1cc
#
_cell.length_a   1.000
_cell.length_b   1.000
_cell.length_c   1.000
_cell.angle_alpha   90.00
_cell.angle_beta   90.00
_cell.angle_gamma   90.00
#
_symmetry.space_group_name_H-M   'P 1'
#
loop_
_entity.id
_entity.type
_entity.pdbx_description
1 polymer ?
#
loop_
_entity_poly.entity_id
_entity_poly.type
_entity_poly.pdbx_seq_one_letter_code
_entity_poly.pdbx_strand_id
1 'polypeptide(L)'
;MNCTICGSEKTKKHGTDRNGNQRFRCLDCKKTFQQERNKPLGEMQLTMAKVIAVLKQLVEGSSVRSTERITGVHRDTILSLLEVVGGKCARLMEEKIVGVRVSNVQCDEIWGFVEMKQKTANRKGKENKETVGDAYCFVAIEQSTKLILAYHLGRRTSADTEIFTEKLNHATEGNFQINTDGFAAYKEAISLSLGTRVDFAQIVKVFGKPEGEE
;
A
#
# COMPACT_ATOMS: atom_id res chain seq x y z
N MET A 1 22.40 -11.22 -26.94
CA MET A 1 21.88 -10.16 -26.04
C MET A 1 21.59 -8.96 -26.89
N ASN A 2 20.37 -8.43 -26.85
CA ASN A 2 19.96 -7.34 -27.73
C ASN A 2 20.44 -5.98 -27.21
N CYS A 3 20.81 -5.11 -28.12
CA CYS A 3 21.20 -3.74 -27.79
C CYS A 3 20.00 -2.96 -27.24
N THR A 4 20.13 -2.40 -26.05
CA THR A 4 19.04 -1.63 -25.40
C THR A 4 18.76 -0.29 -26.11
N ILE A 5 19.59 0.10 -27.10
CA ILE A 5 19.47 1.38 -27.80
C ILE A 5 18.84 1.24 -29.19
N CYS A 6 19.19 0.19 -29.94
CA CYS A 6 18.70 -0.03 -31.32
C CYS A 6 18.10 -1.41 -31.57
N GLY A 7 18.00 -2.27 -30.55
CA GLY A 7 17.40 -3.62 -30.66
C GLY A 7 18.30 -4.69 -31.34
N SER A 8 19.46 -4.32 -31.93
CA SER A 8 20.31 -5.24 -32.65
C SER A 8 20.85 -6.36 -31.77
N GLU A 9 20.89 -7.59 -32.32
CA GLU A 9 21.49 -8.76 -31.66
C GLU A 9 23.02 -8.81 -31.74
N LYS A 10 23.63 -8.01 -32.64
CA LYS A 10 25.07 -7.98 -32.87
C LYS A 10 25.77 -7.17 -31.77
N THR A 11 26.01 -7.80 -30.65
CA THR A 11 26.66 -7.17 -29.48
C THR A 11 27.88 -7.96 -29.03
N LYS A 12 28.87 -7.27 -28.47
CA LYS A 12 30.06 -7.88 -27.88
C LYS A 12 30.35 -7.32 -26.49
N LYS A 13 31.02 -8.10 -25.63
CA LYS A 13 31.51 -7.64 -24.33
C LYS A 13 32.51 -6.49 -24.54
N HIS A 14 32.43 -5.45 -23.72
CA HIS A 14 33.24 -4.23 -23.83
C HIS A 14 33.70 -3.73 -22.45
N GLY A 15 34.53 -4.53 -21.77
CA GLY A 15 35.08 -4.17 -20.45
C GLY A 15 34.02 -4.12 -19.35
N THR A 16 34.41 -3.59 -18.21
CA THR A 16 33.58 -3.42 -17.02
C THR A 16 33.46 -1.93 -16.67
N ASP A 17 32.44 -1.55 -15.89
CA ASP A 17 32.34 -0.24 -15.27
C ASP A 17 33.17 -0.16 -13.98
N ARG A 18 33.16 1.00 -13.30
CA ARG A 18 33.88 1.24 -12.03
C ARG A 18 33.42 0.31 -10.90
N ASN A 19 32.23 -0.25 -11.01
CA ASN A 19 31.62 -1.16 -10.04
C ASN A 19 31.79 -2.64 -10.43
N GLY A 20 32.63 -2.95 -11.43
CA GLY A 20 32.89 -4.31 -11.90
C GLY A 20 31.80 -4.90 -12.82
N ASN A 21 30.87 -4.08 -13.29
CA ASN A 21 29.75 -4.60 -14.09
C ASN A 21 30.09 -4.67 -15.56
N GLN A 22 29.73 -5.78 -16.22
CA GLN A 22 29.97 -6.01 -17.64
C GLN A 22 29.26 -4.95 -18.51
N ARG A 23 30.01 -4.29 -19.36
CA ARG A 23 29.50 -3.41 -20.42
C ARG A 23 29.51 -4.18 -21.76
N PHE A 24 28.61 -3.78 -22.64
CA PHE A 24 28.47 -4.32 -23.98
C PHE A 24 28.57 -3.18 -25.00
N ARG A 25 29.04 -3.51 -26.21
CA ARG A 25 29.06 -2.59 -27.34
C ARG A 25 28.27 -3.20 -28.48
N CYS A 26 27.32 -2.47 -29.02
CA CYS A 26 26.63 -2.82 -30.22
C CYS A 26 27.53 -2.65 -31.44
N LEU A 27 27.52 -3.62 -32.34
CA LEU A 27 28.33 -3.55 -33.57
C LEU A 27 27.65 -2.71 -34.66
N ASP A 28 26.34 -2.55 -34.60
CA ASP A 28 25.57 -1.76 -35.58
C ASP A 28 25.56 -0.29 -35.19
N CYS A 29 25.00 0.10 -34.04
CA CYS A 29 24.93 1.51 -33.62
C CYS A 29 26.21 2.02 -32.95
N LYS A 30 27.21 1.19 -32.73
CA LYS A 30 28.53 1.49 -32.11
C LYS A 30 28.44 2.02 -30.67
N LYS A 31 27.26 2.16 -30.06
CA LYS A 31 27.06 2.63 -28.70
C LYS A 31 27.35 1.54 -27.68
N THR A 32 27.81 1.94 -26.50
CA THR A 32 27.99 1.05 -25.35
C THR A 32 26.80 1.12 -24.45
N PHE A 33 26.39 -0.03 -23.90
CA PHE A 33 25.27 -0.16 -22.98
C PHE A 33 25.60 -1.20 -21.90
N GLN A 34 24.78 -1.22 -20.86
CA GLN A 34 24.81 -2.27 -19.84
C GLN A 34 23.51 -3.05 -19.93
N GLN A 35 23.53 -4.29 -19.46
CA GLN A 35 22.31 -5.06 -19.28
C GLN A 35 21.43 -4.34 -18.24
N GLU A 36 20.16 -4.22 -18.53
CA GLU A 36 19.19 -3.78 -17.53
C GLU A 36 19.32 -4.67 -16.31
N ARG A 37 19.56 -4.05 -15.17
CA ARG A 37 19.59 -4.75 -13.90
C ARG A 37 18.23 -4.61 -13.24
N ASN A 38 17.82 -5.69 -12.64
CA ASN A 38 16.74 -5.58 -11.67
C ASN A 38 17.24 -4.70 -10.52
N LYS A 39 16.84 -3.44 -10.51
CA LYS A 39 17.12 -2.48 -9.43
C LYS A 39 15.93 -2.47 -8.48
N PRO A 40 15.86 -3.38 -7.50
CA PRO A 40 14.71 -3.51 -6.61
C PRO A 40 14.41 -2.24 -5.81
N LEU A 41 15.39 -1.35 -5.69
CA LEU A 41 15.31 -0.10 -4.95
C LEU A 41 15.38 1.14 -5.86
N GLY A 42 15.24 0.98 -7.20
CA GLY A 42 15.45 2.07 -8.15
C GLY A 42 16.88 2.61 -8.09
N GLU A 43 17.04 3.93 -7.96
CA GLU A 43 18.35 4.58 -7.89
C GLU A 43 18.89 4.73 -6.45
N MET A 44 18.23 4.17 -5.45
CA MET A 44 18.68 4.25 -4.05
C MET A 44 20.03 3.53 -3.85
N GLN A 45 20.94 4.19 -3.13
CA GLN A 45 22.28 3.68 -2.83
C GLN A 45 22.34 2.88 -1.51
N LEU A 46 21.22 2.28 -1.09
CA LEU A 46 21.15 1.47 0.12
C LEU A 46 21.56 0.00 -0.17
N THR A 47 22.34 -0.58 0.73
CA THR A 47 22.61 -2.03 0.68
C THR A 47 21.36 -2.82 1.10
N MET A 48 21.15 -3.99 0.54
CA MET A 48 19.99 -4.85 0.89
C MET A 48 19.95 -5.18 2.39
N ALA A 49 21.09 -5.35 3.03
CA ALA A 49 21.17 -5.58 4.48
C ALA A 49 20.55 -4.42 5.28
N LYS A 50 20.87 -3.18 4.91
CA LYS A 50 20.26 -1.98 5.54
C LYS A 50 18.78 -1.87 5.22
N VAL A 51 18.36 -2.17 4.00
CA VAL A 51 16.94 -2.19 3.62
C VAL A 51 16.14 -3.15 4.48
N ILE A 52 16.62 -4.38 4.61
CA ILE A 52 15.96 -5.42 5.43
C ILE A 52 15.91 -4.98 6.90
N ALA A 53 17.00 -4.41 7.43
CA ALA A 53 17.03 -3.92 8.81
C ALA A 53 16.00 -2.79 9.04
N VAL A 54 15.91 -1.83 8.14
CA VAL A 54 14.92 -0.74 8.19
C VAL A 54 13.49 -1.29 8.14
N LEU A 55 13.20 -2.15 7.16
CA LEU A 55 11.84 -2.69 7.00
C LEU A 55 11.42 -3.55 8.19
N LYS A 56 12.32 -4.37 8.74
CA LYS A 56 12.03 -5.13 9.96
C LYS A 56 11.65 -4.23 11.12
N GLN A 57 12.40 -3.14 11.36
CA GLN A 57 12.08 -2.20 12.44
C GLN A 57 10.69 -1.56 12.25
N LEU A 58 10.35 -1.17 11.02
CA LEU A 58 9.06 -0.53 10.73
C LEU A 58 7.89 -1.50 10.86
N VAL A 59 8.05 -2.76 10.42
CA VAL A 59 7.02 -3.81 10.59
C VAL A 59 6.77 -4.14 12.05
N GLU A 60 7.81 -4.08 12.89
CA GLU A 60 7.69 -4.23 14.36
C GLU A 60 7.11 -2.98 15.05
N GLY A 61 6.66 -1.98 14.30
CA GLY A 61 6.02 -0.78 14.84
C GLY A 61 6.98 0.32 15.32
N SER A 62 8.28 0.19 15.03
CA SER A 62 9.22 1.26 15.33
C SER A 62 8.92 2.53 14.54
N SER A 63 8.96 3.70 15.17
CA SER A 63 8.82 4.96 14.46
C SER A 63 10.00 5.20 13.51
N VAL A 64 9.80 6.04 12.48
CA VAL A 64 10.87 6.43 11.53
C VAL A 64 12.11 6.98 12.27
N ARG A 65 11.90 7.81 13.29
CA ARG A 65 13.00 8.35 14.12
C ARG A 65 13.72 7.29 14.95
N SER A 66 12.98 6.30 15.45
CA SER A 66 13.58 5.17 16.16
C SER A 66 14.40 4.31 15.22
N THR A 67 13.85 4.00 14.04
CA THR A 67 14.51 3.25 12.98
C THR A 67 15.79 3.94 12.51
N GLU A 68 15.79 5.27 12.35
CA GLU A 68 16.99 6.06 12.04
C GLU A 68 18.09 5.87 13.09
N ARG A 69 17.75 5.98 14.39
CA ARG A 69 18.73 5.80 15.47
C ARG A 69 19.31 4.39 15.54
N ILE A 70 18.47 3.37 15.26
CA ILE A 70 18.88 1.96 15.34
C ILE A 70 19.72 1.54 14.14
N THR A 71 19.30 1.95 12.92
CA THR A 71 19.91 1.47 11.68
C THR A 71 21.01 2.40 11.13
N GLY A 72 21.09 3.64 11.62
CA GLY A 72 21.96 4.68 11.09
C GLY A 72 21.58 5.14 9.69
N VAL A 73 20.38 4.81 9.21
CA VAL A 73 19.86 5.28 7.90
C VAL A 73 19.05 6.55 8.14
N HIS A 74 19.38 7.62 7.42
CA HIS A 74 18.70 8.91 7.58
C HIS A 74 17.20 8.79 7.30
N ARG A 75 16.37 9.46 8.08
CA ARG A 75 14.90 9.40 8.03
C ARG A 75 14.32 9.69 6.64
N ASP A 76 14.90 10.64 5.88
CA ASP A 76 14.40 10.94 4.53
C ASP A 76 14.65 9.77 3.57
N THR A 77 15.78 9.05 3.75
CA THR A 77 16.07 7.82 3.02
C THR A 77 15.09 6.69 3.43
N ILE A 78 14.72 6.61 4.70
CA ILE A 78 13.71 5.66 5.19
C ILE A 78 12.34 5.97 4.57
N LEU A 79 11.94 7.24 4.50
CA LEU A 79 10.68 7.66 3.88
C LEU A 79 10.67 7.35 2.38
N SER A 80 11.74 7.67 1.65
CA SER A 80 11.86 7.31 0.23
C SER A 80 11.86 5.79 0.01
N LEU A 81 12.45 5.02 0.93
CA LEU A 81 12.40 3.56 0.88
C LEU A 81 10.97 3.04 1.06
N LEU A 82 10.22 3.61 2.00
CA LEU A 82 8.81 3.25 2.22
C LEU A 82 7.96 3.52 0.97
N GLU A 83 8.18 4.63 0.29
CA GLU A 83 7.48 4.97 -0.96
C GLU A 83 7.77 3.93 -2.06
N VAL A 84 9.06 3.60 -2.28
CA VAL A 84 9.47 2.60 -3.27
C VAL A 84 8.91 1.21 -2.94
N VAL A 85 9.03 0.78 -1.69
CA VAL A 85 8.55 -0.54 -1.25
C VAL A 85 7.03 -0.59 -1.24
N GLY A 86 6.35 0.45 -0.74
CA GLY A 86 4.89 0.56 -0.74
C GLY A 86 4.31 0.46 -2.14
N GLY A 87 4.88 1.18 -3.12
CA GLY A 87 4.45 1.08 -4.52
C GLY A 87 4.67 -0.30 -5.14
N LYS A 88 5.69 -1.05 -4.69
CA LYS A 88 5.88 -2.45 -5.12
C LYS A 88 4.88 -3.39 -4.46
N CYS A 89 4.59 -3.20 -3.17
CA CYS A 89 3.58 -3.99 -2.46
C CYS A 89 2.19 -3.75 -3.06
N ALA A 90 1.84 -2.52 -3.40
CA ALA A 90 0.57 -2.19 -4.06
C ALA A 90 0.41 -2.99 -5.37
N ARG A 91 1.42 -2.93 -6.26
CA ARG A 91 1.39 -3.71 -7.51
C ARG A 91 1.33 -5.21 -7.28
N LEU A 92 2.09 -5.73 -6.32
CA LEU A 92 2.04 -7.15 -5.97
C LEU A 92 0.64 -7.56 -5.50
N MET A 93 -0.02 -6.74 -4.70
CA MET A 93 -1.40 -6.99 -4.27
C MET A 93 -2.36 -6.97 -5.47
N GLU A 94 -2.28 -5.96 -6.32
CA GLU A 94 -3.11 -5.85 -7.54
C GLU A 94 -2.94 -7.05 -8.47
N GLU A 95 -1.73 -7.61 -8.58
CA GLU A 95 -1.44 -8.76 -9.43
C GLU A 95 -1.80 -10.12 -8.81
N LYS A 96 -1.68 -10.25 -7.48
CA LYS A 96 -1.77 -11.55 -6.79
C LYS A 96 -3.03 -11.73 -5.96
N ILE A 97 -3.63 -10.65 -5.48
CA ILE A 97 -4.85 -10.71 -4.68
C ILE A 97 -6.04 -10.44 -5.60
N VAL A 98 -6.38 -11.43 -6.41
CA VAL A 98 -7.46 -11.37 -7.40
C VAL A 98 -8.26 -12.66 -7.34
N GLY A 99 -9.58 -12.56 -7.22
CA GLY A 99 -10.48 -13.73 -7.22
C GLY A 99 -10.20 -14.73 -6.10
N VAL A 100 -9.79 -14.24 -4.92
CA VAL A 100 -9.49 -15.11 -3.77
C VAL A 100 -10.78 -15.60 -3.16
N ARG A 101 -10.91 -16.91 -2.96
CA ARG A 101 -12.04 -17.50 -2.22
C ARG A 101 -11.85 -17.32 -0.74
N VAL A 102 -12.81 -16.65 -0.12
CA VAL A 102 -12.78 -16.32 1.31
C VAL A 102 -14.10 -16.74 1.96
N SER A 103 -14.09 -16.95 3.28
CA SER A 103 -15.30 -17.32 4.02
C SER A 103 -15.82 -16.16 4.87
N ASN A 104 -14.91 -15.40 5.48
CA ASN A 104 -15.29 -14.33 6.40
C ASN A 104 -14.27 -13.17 6.29
N VAL A 105 -14.78 -12.00 5.98
CA VAL A 105 -14.01 -10.78 5.80
C VAL A 105 -14.39 -9.75 6.86
N GLN A 106 -13.41 -9.13 7.46
CA GLN A 106 -13.57 -8.02 8.39
C GLN A 106 -13.05 -6.75 7.74
N CYS A 107 -13.86 -5.68 7.77
CA CYS A 107 -13.46 -4.37 7.30
C CYS A 107 -13.48 -3.38 8.45
N ASP A 108 -12.46 -2.53 8.49
CA ASP A 108 -12.32 -1.46 9.49
C ASP A 108 -11.51 -0.29 8.90
N GLU A 109 -11.55 0.88 9.57
CA GLU A 109 -10.75 2.04 9.18
C GLU A 109 -9.71 2.37 10.24
N ILE A 110 -8.45 2.44 9.81
CA ILE A 110 -7.35 2.95 10.63
C ILE A 110 -7.32 4.47 10.46
N TRP A 111 -7.64 5.20 11.53
CA TRP A 111 -7.61 6.65 11.53
C TRP A 111 -6.20 7.21 11.68
N GLY A 112 -5.92 8.26 10.94
CA GLY A 112 -4.74 9.09 11.04
C GLY A 112 -5.04 10.53 10.65
N PHE A 113 -4.02 11.35 10.48
CA PHE A 113 -4.17 12.72 9.98
C PHE A 113 -2.90 13.19 9.27
N VAL A 114 -3.07 14.13 8.33
CA VAL A 114 -1.97 14.80 7.65
C VAL A 114 -1.87 16.23 8.16
N GLU A 115 -0.68 16.66 8.56
CA GLU A 115 -0.34 17.96 9.15
C GLU A 115 -1.03 18.19 10.50
N MET A 116 -2.36 18.10 10.56
CA MET A 116 -3.15 18.30 11.77
C MET A 116 -4.52 17.59 11.70
N LYS A 117 -5.15 17.33 12.85
CA LYS A 117 -6.50 16.76 12.91
C LYS A 117 -7.52 17.69 12.26
N GLN A 118 -8.59 17.14 11.68
CA GLN A 118 -9.62 17.89 10.98
C GLN A 118 -10.20 19.05 11.82
N LYS A 119 -10.50 18.80 13.09
CA LYS A 119 -10.98 19.84 14.02
C LYS A 119 -10.03 21.05 14.12
N THR A 120 -8.72 20.80 14.05
CA THR A 120 -7.71 21.87 14.08
C THR A 120 -7.60 22.56 12.73
N ALA A 121 -7.71 21.83 11.62
CA ALA A 121 -7.73 22.39 10.28
C ALA A 121 -8.90 23.34 10.10
N ASN A 122 -10.11 22.93 10.51
CA ASN A 122 -11.31 23.76 10.47
C ASN A 122 -11.11 25.06 11.26
N ARG A 123 -10.59 24.96 12.49
CA ARG A 123 -10.34 26.16 13.32
C ARG A 123 -9.32 27.12 12.72
N LYS A 124 -8.40 26.61 11.86
CA LYS A 124 -7.34 27.41 11.20
C LYS A 124 -7.73 27.85 9.78
N GLY A 125 -8.97 27.62 9.32
CA GLY A 125 -9.40 27.92 7.96
C GLY A 125 -8.67 27.15 6.87
N LYS A 126 -8.22 25.92 7.19
CA LYS A 126 -7.52 25.00 6.26
C LYS A 126 -8.37 23.80 5.86
N GLU A 127 -9.67 23.81 6.15
CA GLU A 127 -10.61 22.72 5.89
C GLU A 127 -10.72 22.32 4.42
N ASN A 128 -10.53 23.27 3.52
CA ASN A 128 -10.63 23.07 2.07
C ASN A 128 -9.32 22.56 1.43
N LYS A 129 -8.28 22.31 2.23
CA LYS A 129 -7.04 21.69 1.71
C LYS A 129 -7.18 20.18 1.71
N GLU A 130 -7.27 19.58 0.55
CA GLU A 130 -7.37 18.11 0.39
C GLU A 130 -6.23 17.34 1.08
N THR A 131 -5.07 17.96 1.22
CA THR A 131 -3.86 17.35 1.81
C THR A 131 -3.73 17.57 3.32
N VAL A 132 -4.71 18.16 3.99
CA VAL A 132 -4.66 18.48 5.43
C VAL A 132 -5.89 17.92 6.13
N GLY A 133 -5.74 17.46 7.36
CA GLY A 133 -6.84 16.95 8.19
C GLY A 133 -6.83 15.43 8.34
N ASP A 134 -7.97 14.88 8.75
CA ASP A 134 -8.10 13.46 9.01
C ASP A 134 -7.95 12.63 7.73
N ALA A 135 -7.27 11.50 7.85
CA ALA A 135 -7.05 10.54 6.80
C ALA A 135 -7.36 9.14 7.34
N TYR A 136 -7.91 8.29 6.52
CA TYR A 136 -8.31 6.93 6.88
C TYR A 136 -7.68 5.91 5.94
N CYS A 137 -7.22 4.80 6.51
CA CYS A 137 -6.85 3.63 5.75
C CYS A 137 -7.96 2.58 5.95
N PHE A 138 -8.79 2.40 4.95
CA PHE A 138 -9.74 1.29 4.89
C PHE A 138 -8.99 0.00 4.66
N VAL A 139 -9.29 -1.04 5.40
CA VAL A 139 -8.63 -2.35 5.30
C VAL A 139 -9.65 -3.46 5.33
N ALA A 140 -9.56 -4.40 4.39
CA ALA A 140 -10.29 -5.66 4.40
C ALA A 140 -9.34 -6.81 4.68
N ILE A 141 -9.65 -7.61 5.69
CA ILE A 141 -8.83 -8.75 6.11
C ILE A 141 -9.66 -10.04 6.11
N GLU A 142 -9.11 -11.13 5.56
CA GLU A 142 -9.69 -12.45 5.73
C GLU A 142 -9.42 -12.95 7.17
N GLN A 143 -10.48 -13.39 7.86
CA GLN A 143 -10.44 -13.61 9.31
C GLN A 143 -9.50 -14.73 9.73
N SER A 144 -9.43 -15.84 9.00
CA SER A 144 -8.66 -17.02 9.41
C SER A 144 -7.19 -16.91 9.06
N THR A 145 -6.86 -16.47 7.86
CA THR A 145 -5.48 -16.38 7.36
C THR A 145 -4.80 -15.05 7.71
N LYS A 146 -5.59 -14.02 8.07
CA LYS A 146 -5.14 -12.65 8.27
C LYS A 146 -4.59 -11.99 6.99
N LEU A 147 -4.96 -12.54 5.81
CA LEU A 147 -4.59 -11.95 4.53
C LEU A 147 -5.33 -10.63 4.34
N ILE A 148 -4.58 -9.57 4.05
CA ILE A 148 -5.14 -8.28 3.63
C ILE A 148 -5.58 -8.44 2.17
N LEU A 149 -6.89 -8.34 1.93
CA LEU A 149 -7.50 -8.50 0.61
C LEU A 149 -7.50 -7.19 -0.19
N ALA A 150 -7.86 -6.11 0.49
CA ALA A 150 -7.91 -4.78 -0.11
C ALA A 150 -7.57 -3.70 0.92
N TYR A 151 -7.05 -2.58 0.43
CA TYR A 151 -6.92 -1.35 1.22
C TYR A 151 -7.19 -0.12 0.36
N HIS A 152 -7.60 0.96 1.01
CA HIS A 152 -7.77 2.25 0.38
C HIS A 152 -7.39 3.37 1.36
N LEU A 153 -6.62 4.36 0.87
CA LEU A 153 -6.30 5.57 1.62
C LEU A 153 -7.19 6.71 1.13
N GLY A 154 -7.93 7.31 2.03
CA GLY A 154 -8.84 8.38 1.66
C GLY A 154 -9.44 9.09 2.86
N ARG A 155 -10.59 9.71 2.64
CA ARG A 155 -11.44 10.31 3.68
C ARG A 155 -12.52 9.32 4.09
N ARG A 156 -13.17 9.54 5.21
CA ARG A 156 -14.32 8.73 5.64
C ARG A 156 -15.60 9.23 4.94
N THR A 157 -15.64 9.03 3.62
CA THR A 157 -16.73 9.45 2.73
C THR A 157 -17.38 8.25 2.03
N SER A 158 -18.59 8.41 1.49
CA SER A 158 -19.23 7.38 0.68
C SER A 158 -18.40 7.04 -0.56
N ALA A 159 -17.85 8.05 -1.25
CA ALA A 159 -17.02 7.84 -2.44
C ALA A 159 -15.76 7.00 -2.15
N ASP A 160 -15.04 7.29 -1.06
CA ASP A 160 -13.87 6.49 -0.66
C ASP A 160 -14.27 5.06 -0.26
N THR A 161 -15.45 4.91 0.37
CA THR A 161 -15.98 3.59 0.75
C THR A 161 -16.33 2.76 -0.49
N GLU A 162 -16.94 3.37 -1.50
CA GLU A 162 -17.23 2.71 -2.79
C GLU A 162 -15.96 2.24 -3.49
N ILE A 163 -14.93 3.10 -3.61
CA ILE A 163 -13.63 2.72 -4.18
C ILE A 163 -13.04 1.53 -3.41
N PHE A 164 -13.13 1.53 -2.09
CA PHE A 164 -12.64 0.45 -1.25
C PHE A 164 -13.40 -0.86 -1.50
N THR A 165 -14.73 -0.82 -1.53
CA THR A 165 -15.55 -2.01 -1.74
C THR A 165 -15.43 -2.58 -3.16
N GLU A 166 -15.20 -1.74 -4.19
CA GLU A 166 -14.87 -2.18 -5.54
C GLU A 166 -13.53 -2.93 -5.58
N LYS A 167 -12.49 -2.43 -4.90
CA LYS A 167 -11.22 -3.15 -4.76
C LYS A 167 -11.41 -4.50 -4.07
N LEU A 168 -12.23 -4.57 -3.03
CA LEU A 168 -12.55 -5.81 -2.36
C LEU A 168 -13.31 -6.78 -3.28
N ASN A 169 -14.24 -6.28 -4.08
CA ASN A 169 -14.95 -7.07 -5.08
C ASN A 169 -13.99 -7.70 -6.10
N HIS A 170 -13.02 -6.92 -6.60
CA HIS A 170 -11.99 -7.43 -7.51
C HIS A 170 -11.07 -8.47 -6.85
N ALA A 171 -10.76 -8.27 -5.58
CA ALA A 171 -9.88 -9.16 -4.82
C ALA A 171 -10.50 -10.51 -4.49
N THR A 172 -11.84 -10.62 -4.49
CA THR A 172 -12.58 -11.80 -3.96
C THR A 172 -13.48 -12.46 -5.00
N GLU A 173 -13.67 -13.78 -4.86
CA GLU A 173 -14.68 -14.54 -5.63
C GLU A 173 -15.55 -15.42 -4.74
N GLY A 174 -16.71 -15.82 -5.27
CA GLY A 174 -17.67 -16.66 -4.56
C GLY A 174 -18.48 -15.88 -3.52
N ASN A 175 -19.18 -16.62 -2.66
CA ASN A 175 -20.02 -16.07 -1.60
C ASN A 175 -19.27 -16.11 -0.27
N PHE A 176 -19.39 -15.03 0.53
CA PHE A 176 -18.73 -14.93 1.84
C PHE A 176 -19.48 -13.99 2.79
N GLN A 177 -19.15 -14.06 4.06
CA GLN A 177 -19.65 -13.10 5.05
C GLN A 177 -18.71 -11.89 5.16
N ILE A 178 -19.28 -10.68 5.25
CA ILE A 178 -18.55 -9.46 5.50
C ILE A 178 -19.05 -8.77 6.76
N ASN A 179 -18.11 -8.37 7.62
CA ASN A 179 -18.41 -7.69 8.89
C ASN A 179 -17.73 -6.34 8.91
N THR A 180 -18.48 -5.29 9.30
CA THR A 180 -17.94 -3.92 9.45
C THR A 180 -18.37 -3.33 10.80
N ASP A 181 -17.79 -2.17 11.15
CA ASP A 181 -18.33 -1.31 12.19
C ASP A 181 -19.63 -0.61 11.75
N GLY A 182 -20.19 0.27 12.61
CA GLY A 182 -21.43 1.00 12.38
C GLY A 182 -21.33 2.16 11.37
N PHE A 183 -20.29 2.27 10.57
CA PHE A 183 -20.18 3.35 9.57
C PHE A 183 -21.23 3.18 8.46
N ALA A 184 -22.10 4.19 8.33
CA ALA A 184 -23.31 4.08 7.50
C ALA A 184 -23.01 3.87 5.99
N ALA A 185 -21.90 4.39 5.48
CA ALA A 185 -21.56 4.30 4.06
C ALA A 185 -21.32 2.85 3.59
N TYR A 186 -20.91 1.94 4.46
CA TYR A 186 -20.73 0.53 4.10
C TYR A 186 -21.98 -0.14 3.56
N LYS A 187 -23.14 0.18 4.12
CA LYS A 187 -24.39 -0.48 3.74
C LYS A 187 -24.69 -0.31 2.25
N GLU A 188 -24.55 0.91 1.75
CA GLU A 188 -24.78 1.22 0.34
C GLU A 188 -23.63 0.72 -0.54
N ALA A 189 -22.38 1.02 -0.19
CA ALA A 189 -21.20 0.66 -0.96
C ALA A 189 -21.08 -0.88 -1.15
N ILE A 190 -21.32 -1.68 -0.10
CA ILE A 190 -21.30 -3.14 -0.16
C ILE A 190 -22.42 -3.66 -1.06
N SER A 191 -23.64 -3.09 -0.93
CA SER A 191 -24.76 -3.47 -1.78
C SER A 191 -24.49 -3.20 -3.26
N LEU A 192 -23.85 -2.07 -3.59
CA LEU A 192 -23.53 -1.69 -4.97
C LEU A 192 -22.40 -2.54 -5.55
N SER A 193 -21.32 -2.73 -4.81
CA SER A 193 -20.10 -3.39 -5.33
C SER A 193 -20.17 -4.92 -5.28
N LEU A 194 -20.71 -5.48 -4.19
CA LEU A 194 -20.69 -6.92 -3.91
C LEU A 194 -22.07 -7.58 -4.11
N GLY A 195 -23.16 -6.81 -4.00
CA GLY A 195 -24.53 -7.27 -4.25
C GLY A 195 -24.91 -8.47 -3.39
N THR A 196 -25.49 -9.49 -4.03
CA THR A 196 -25.97 -10.72 -3.37
C THR A 196 -24.87 -11.74 -3.06
N ARG A 197 -23.61 -11.41 -3.38
CA ARG A 197 -22.47 -12.31 -3.10
C ARG A 197 -22.11 -12.37 -1.62
N VAL A 198 -22.59 -11.43 -0.80
CA VAL A 198 -22.15 -11.33 0.59
C VAL A 198 -23.31 -11.35 1.58
N ASP A 199 -23.09 -12.05 2.68
CA ASP A 199 -23.89 -11.92 3.89
C ASP A 199 -23.30 -10.76 4.72
N PHE A 200 -23.95 -9.59 4.67
CA PHE A 200 -23.45 -8.39 5.33
C PHE A 200 -23.93 -8.30 6.78
N ALA A 201 -22.99 -8.18 7.71
CA ALA A 201 -23.25 -7.92 9.12
C ALA A 201 -22.54 -6.65 9.59
N GLN A 202 -23.22 -5.84 10.38
CA GLN A 202 -22.70 -4.60 10.93
C GLN A 202 -22.74 -4.61 12.45
N ILE A 203 -21.62 -4.33 13.11
CA ILE A 203 -21.53 -4.23 14.56
C ILE A 203 -21.72 -2.77 14.98
N VAL A 204 -22.88 -2.48 15.57
CA VAL A 204 -23.19 -1.15 16.10
C VAL A 204 -23.00 -1.15 17.61
N LYS A 205 -22.07 -0.34 18.11
CA LYS A 205 -21.88 -0.14 19.55
C LYS A 205 -22.90 0.87 20.06
N VAL A 206 -23.82 0.44 20.91
CA VAL A 206 -24.76 1.32 21.59
C VAL A 206 -24.13 1.73 22.94
N PHE A 207 -23.75 2.98 23.05
CA PHE A 207 -23.27 3.56 24.31
C PHE A 207 -24.47 4.20 25.04
N GLY A 208 -25.04 3.48 26.01
CA GLY A 208 -26.05 3.95 26.92
C GLY A 208 -25.72 3.57 28.35
N LYS A 209 -26.25 4.33 29.33
CA LYS A 209 -26.25 3.80 30.70
C LYS A 209 -27.10 2.53 30.73
N PRO A 210 -26.71 1.46 31.45
CA PRO A 210 -27.57 0.32 31.66
C PRO A 210 -28.89 0.81 32.26
N GLU A 211 -30.01 0.37 31.72
CA GLU A 211 -31.32 0.60 32.38
C GLU A 211 -31.26 -0.02 33.76
N GLY A 212 -31.23 0.80 34.81
CA GLY A 212 -31.29 0.33 36.20
C GLY A 212 -30.34 0.95 37.21
N GLU A 213 -29.48 1.89 36.83
CA GLU A 213 -28.72 2.70 37.81
C GLU A 213 -29.30 4.14 37.85
N GLU A 214 -30.21 4.38 38.82
CA GLU A 214 -30.57 5.73 39.28
C GLU A 214 -29.47 6.34 40.16
#